data_2cd90dac50b5c655a746a2ac24b5df40
#
_entry.id   2cd90dac50b5c655a746a2ac24b5df40
#
_cell.length_a   1.000
_cell.length_b   1.000
_cell.length_c   1.000
_cell.angle_alpha   90.00
_cell.angle_beta   90.00
_cell.angle_gamma   90.00
#
_symmetry.space_group_name_H-M   'P 1'
#
loop_
_entity.id
_entity.type
_entity.pdbx_description
1 polymer ?
#
loop_
_entity_poly.entity_id
_entity_poly.type
_entity_poly.pdbx_seq_one_letter_code
_entity_poly.pdbx_strand_id
1 'polypeptide(L)'
;KGLREGTAKPEYDRCIDIATTGSLRELIPAGLMTIIATVVVGFIGGPKAIGGFLLGNIVTGLLISLFMSNAGGLWDNAKKYVESGNEGGKGSEAHKAAVIGDTVGDPFKDTAGPSINTQITVVSLVASLLSSLFVAFSLFR
;
A
#
# COMPACT_ATOMS: atom_id res chain seq x y z
N LYS A 1 -13.38 26.56 6.02
CA LYS A 1 -14.36 27.41 6.72
C LYS A 1 -15.41 27.93 5.74
N GLY A 2 -15.03 28.63 4.68
CA GLY A 2 -15.97 29.22 3.70
C GLY A 2 -16.91 28.23 3.00
N LEU A 3 -16.46 26.98 2.73
CA LEU A 3 -17.32 25.92 2.15
C LEU A 3 -18.45 25.49 3.09
N ARG A 4 -18.18 25.43 4.41
CA ARG A 4 -19.20 25.08 5.42
C ARG A 4 -20.20 26.23 5.65
N GLU A 5 -19.76 27.44 5.42
CA GLU A 5 -20.57 28.65 5.57
C GLU A 5 -21.28 29.06 4.27
N GLY A 6 -21.07 28.30 3.17
CA GLY A 6 -21.68 28.60 1.85
C GLY A 6 -21.13 29.85 1.16
N THR A 7 -20.03 30.41 1.68
CA THR A 7 -19.42 31.66 1.15
C THR A 7 -18.35 31.38 0.08
N ALA A 8 -17.91 30.14 -0.10
CA ALA A 8 -16.94 29.74 -1.12
C ALA A 8 -17.47 28.57 -1.98
N LYS A 9 -17.10 28.57 -3.25
CA LYS A 9 -17.34 27.44 -4.14
C LYS A 9 -16.21 26.43 -4.03
N PRO A 10 -16.49 25.11 -4.13
CA PRO A 10 -15.44 24.09 -4.11
C PRO A 10 -14.57 24.18 -5.38
N GLU A 11 -13.25 24.17 -5.19
CA GLU A 11 -12.25 24.12 -6.27
C GLU A 11 -11.82 22.67 -6.48
N TYR A 12 -12.63 21.89 -7.19
CA TYR A 12 -12.41 20.46 -7.38
C TYR A 12 -11.10 20.17 -8.12
N ASP A 13 -10.80 20.90 -9.19
CA ASP A 13 -9.59 20.73 -10.00
C ASP A 13 -8.32 20.90 -9.15
N ARG A 14 -8.31 21.92 -8.31
CA ARG A 14 -7.18 22.16 -7.40
C ARG A 14 -7.04 21.08 -6.34
N CYS A 15 -8.15 20.57 -5.82
CA CYS A 15 -8.12 19.43 -4.89
C CYS A 15 -7.54 18.18 -5.53
N ILE A 16 -7.98 17.88 -6.75
CA ILE A 16 -7.48 16.72 -7.52
C ILE A 16 -5.99 16.88 -7.82
N ASP A 17 -5.57 18.05 -8.27
CA ASP A 17 -4.16 18.33 -8.58
C ASP A 17 -3.26 18.15 -7.36
N ILE A 18 -3.64 18.72 -6.21
CA ILE A 18 -2.89 18.56 -4.95
C ILE A 18 -2.81 17.09 -4.53
N ALA A 19 -3.93 16.36 -4.57
CA ALA A 19 -3.98 14.97 -4.18
C ALA A 19 -3.15 14.07 -5.12
N THR A 20 -3.27 14.29 -6.44
CA THR A 20 -2.52 13.53 -7.45
C THR A 20 -1.03 13.78 -7.36
N THR A 21 -0.63 15.05 -7.29
CA THR A 21 0.78 15.44 -7.17
C THR A 21 1.40 14.90 -5.89
N GLY A 22 0.69 15.00 -4.76
CA GLY A 22 1.12 14.44 -3.48
C GLY A 22 1.31 12.92 -3.55
N SER A 23 0.32 12.21 -4.09
CA SER A 23 0.37 10.74 -4.23
C SER A 23 1.51 10.29 -5.13
N LEU A 24 1.73 10.92 -6.28
CA LEU A 24 2.83 10.61 -7.19
C LEU A 24 4.18 10.84 -6.54
N ARG A 25 4.33 11.95 -5.80
CA ARG A 25 5.58 12.28 -5.11
C ARG A 25 5.97 11.23 -4.07
N GLU A 26 5.02 10.68 -3.35
CA GLU A 26 5.24 9.62 -2.35
C GLU A 26 5.45 8.22 -3.00
N LEU A 27 4.82 7.98 -4.15
CA LEU A 27 4.91 6.70 -4.84
C LEU A 27 6.26 6.46 -5.52
N ILE A 28 6.89 7.52 -6.08
CA ILE A 28 8.15 7.42 -6.82
C ILE A 28 9.29 6.82 -5.97
N PRO A 29 9.58 7.31 -4.74
CA PRO A 29 10.65 6.74 -3.92
C PRO A 29 10.42 5.27 -3.57
N ALA A 30 9.19 4.89 -3.25
CA ALA A 30 8.84 3.52 -2.89
C ALA A 30 9.01 2.56 -4.08
N GLY A 31 8.52 2.95 -5.26
CA GLY A 31 8.67 2.18 -6.49
C GLY A 31 10.13 2.05 -6.92
N LEU A 32 10.88 3.14 -6.86
CA LEU A 32 12.30 3.16 -7.21
C LEU A 32 13.14 2.29 -6.26
N MET A 33 12.86 2.34 -4.96
CA MET A 33 13.54 1.49 -3.96
C MET A 33 13.33 0.00 -4.28
N THR A 34 12.13 -0.39 -4.64
CA THR A 34 11.79 -1.77 -5.02
C THR A 34 12.57 -2.23 -6.25
N ILE A 35 12.66 -1.41 -7.28
CA ILE A 35 13.41 -1.70 -8.50
C ILE A 35 14.91 -1.79 -8.19
N ILE A 36 15.46 -0.83 -7.47
CA ILE A 36 16.89 -0.80 -7.10
C ILE A 36 17.25 -2.04 -6.28
N ALA A 37 16.45 -2.40 -5.28
CA ALA A 37 16.70 -3.58 -4.47
C ALA A 37 16.77 -4.86 -5.33
N THR A 38 15.83 -5.04 -6.26
CA THR A 38 15.81 -6.20 -7.17
C THR A 38 17.05 -6.23 -8.07
N VAL A 39 17.43 -5.08 -8.64
CA VAL A 39 18.62 -4.95 -9.50
C VAL A 39 19.89 -5.26 -8.72
N VAL A 40 20.04 -4.69 -7.52
CA VAL A 40 21.21 -4.92 -6.64
C VAL A 40 21.34 -6.39 -6.28
N VAL A 41 20.26 -7.02 -5.83
CA VAL A 41 20.27 -8.46 -5.49
C VAL A 41 20.64 -9.30 -6.71
N GLY A 42 20.10 -8.98 -7.88
CA GLY A 42 20.38 -9.72 -9.12
C GLY A 42 21.83 -9.61 -9.60
N PHE A 43 22.40 -8.42 -9.64
CA PHE A 43 23.77 -8.21 -10.10
C PHE A 43 24.82 -8.64 -9.08
N ILE A 44 24.55 -8.53 -7.79
CA ILE A 44 25.48 -9.00 -6.76
C ILE A 44 25.33 -10.50 -6.56
N GLY A 45 24.15 -10.98 -6.23
CA GLY A 45 23.92 -12.35 -5.79
C GLY A 45 23.60 -13.35 -6.90
N GLY A 46 23.32 -12.87 -8.11
CA GLY A 46 23.03 -13.70 -9.27
C GLY A 46 21.68 -14.42 -9.24
N PRO A 47 21.47 -15.37 -10.18
CA PRO A 47 20.17 -16.02 -10.40
C PRO A 47 19.63 -16.76 -9.16
N LYS A 48 20.50 -17.39 -8.40
CA LYS A 48 20.10 -18.12 -7.19
C LYS A 48 19.58 -17.18 -6.09
N ALA A 49 20.27 -16.04 -5.90
CA ALA A 49 19.85 -15.02 -4.94
C ALA A 49 18.52 -14.36 -5.35
N ILE A 50 18.34 -14.10 -6.65
CA ILE A 50 17.05 -13.59 -7.16
C ILE A 50 15.94 -14.60 -6.90
N GLY A 51 16.16 -15.89 -7.09
CA GLY A 51 15.17 -16.93 -6.78
C GLY A 51 14.74 -16.90 -5.30
N GLY A 52 15.70 -16.84 -4.40
CA GLY A 52 15.43 -16.70 -2.96
C GLY A 52 14.74 -15.39 -2.60
N PHE A 53 15.18 -14.28 -3.18
CA PHE A 53 14.59 -12.95 -3.00
C PHE A 53 13.13 -12.90 -3.46
N LEU A 54 12.82 -13.46 -4.64
CA LEU A 54 11.46 -13.57 -5.15
C LEU A 54 10.57 -14.39 -4.23
N LEU A 55 11.04 -15.57 -3.81
CA LEU A 55 10.27 -16.41 -2.92
C LEU A 55 9.98 -15.71 -1.58
N GLY A 56 11.00 -15.11 -0.98
CA GLY A 56 10.85 -14.33 0.25
C GLY A 56 9.86 -13.16 0.07
N ASN A 57 10.02 -12.39 -1.00
CA ASN A 57 9.14 -11.25 -1.28
C ASN A 57 7.68 -11.68 -1.52
N ILE A 58 7.43 -12.78 -2.23
CA ILE A 58 6.07 -13.29 -2.47
C ILE A 58 5.44 -13.76 -1.16
N VAL A 59 6.12 -14.59 -0.39
CA VAL A 59 5.57 -15.17 0.84
C VAL A 59 5.31 -14.10 1.89
N THR A 60 6.31 -13.28 2.20
CA THR A 60 6.18 -12.23 3.22
C THR A 60 5.23 -11.11 2.77
N GLY A 61 5.35 -10.70 1.51
CA GLY A 61 4.49 -9.65 0.94
C GLY A 61 3.02 -10.09 0.91
N LEU A 62 2.72 -11.33 0.51
CA LEU A 62 1.36 -11.86 0.53
C LEU A 62 0.78 -11.87 1.95
N LEU A 63 1.53 -12.39 2.92
CA LEU A 63 1.09 -12.45 4.31
C LEU A 63 0.81 -11.05 4.89
N ILE A 64 1.73 -10.10 4.67
CA ILE A 64 1.58 -8.72 5.16
C ILE A 64 0.42 -8.00 4.45
N SER A 65 0.29 -8.17 3.13
CA SER A 65 -0.81 -7.58 2.36
C SER A 65 -2.18 -8.07 2.83
N LEU A 66 -2.33 -9.39 3.04
CA LEU A 66 -3.54 -9.96 3.58
C LEU A 66 -3.83 -9.48 5.01
N PHE A 67 -2.79 -9.45 5.86
CA PHE A 67 -2.93 -8.94 7.22
C PHE A 67 -3.42 -7.50 7.24
N MET A 68 -2.77 -6.60 6.49
CA MET A 68 -3.14 -5.19 6.45
C MET A 68 -4.54 -4.98 5.90
N SER A 69 -4.90 -5.63 4.79
CA SER A 69 -6.22 -5.51 4.18
C SER A 69 -7.32 -6.00 5.11
N ASN A 70 -7.12 -7.14 5.76
CA ASN A 70 -8.12 -7.70 6.67
C ASN A 70 -8.20 -6.92 7.99
N ALA A 71 -7.08 -6.49 8.56
CA ALA A 71 -7.07 -5.68 9.77
C ALA A 71 -7.78 -4.33 9.56
N GLY A 72 -7.49 -3.64 8.45
CA GLY A 72 -8.18 -2.39 8.10
C GLY A 72 -9.67 -2.61 7.82
N GLY A 73 -10.01 -3.66 7.07
CA GLY A 73 -11.40 -4.05 6.80
C GLY A 73 -12.20 -4.41 8.06
N LEU A 74 -11.54 -4.97 9.06
CA LEU A 74 -12.18 -5.28 10.34
C LEU A 74 -12.65 -4.00 11.07
N TRP A 75 -11.84 -2.94 11.08
CA TRP A 75 -12.22 -1.66 11.68
C TRP A 75 -13.39 -1.00 10.94
N ASP A 76 -13.38 -1.01 9.60
CA ASP A 76 -14.50 -0.50 8.79
C ASP A 76 -15.79 -1.28 9.07
N ASN A 77 -15.72 -2.60 9.15
CA ASN A 77 -16.86 -3.44 9.50
C ASN A 77 -17.36 -3.20 10.92
N ALA A 78 -16.47 -3.01 11.90
CA ALA A 78 -16.83 -2.67 13.27
C ALA A 78 -17.59 -1.33 13.32
N LYS A 79 -17.13 -0.31 12.59
CA LYS A 79 -17.83 0.97 12.47
C LYS A 79 -19.22 0.80 11.87
N LYS A 80 -19.35 0.07 10.76
CA LYS A 80 -20.66 -0.20 10.12
C LYS A 80 -21.61 -0.98 11.04
N TYR A 81 -21.08 -1.92 11.81
CA TYR A 81 -21.86 -2.68 12.80
C TYR A 81 -22.45 -1.76 13.87
N VAL A 82 -21.65 -0.84 14.42
CA VAL A 82 -22.15 0.15 15.38
C VAL A 82 -23.15 1.09 14.72
N GLU A 83 -22.87 1.57 13.50
CA GLU A 83 -23.76 2.46 12.75
C GLU A 83 -25.12 1.86 12.42
N SER A 84 -25.21 0.52 12.33
CA SER A 84 -26.47 -0.19 12.13
C SER A 84 -27.37 -0.27 13.37
N GLY A 85 -26.95 0.36 14.48
CA GLY A 85 -27.74 0.48 15.69
C GLY A 85 -27.25 -0.38 16.87
N ASN A 86 -26.18 -1.16 16.68
CA ASN A 86 -25.59 -1.95 17.75
C ASN A 86 -24.72 -1.06 18.68
N GLU A 87 -24.46 -1.50 19.91
CA GLU A 87 -23.60 -0.83 20.88
C GLU A 87 -23.94 0.67 21.10
N GLY A 88 -25.22 1.01 21.01
CA GLY A 88 -25.71 2.37 21.18
C GLY A 88 -25.80 3.21 19.88
N GLY A 89 -25.40 2.65 18.73
CA GLY A 89 -25.57 3.28 17.42
C GLY A 89 -24.72 4.53 17.17
N LYS A 90 -25.12 5.27 16.15
CA LYS A 90 -24.42 6.51 15.75
C LYS A 90 -24.41 7.56 16.86
N GLY A 91 -23.24 8.11 17.17
CA GLY A 91 -23.04 9.14 18.20
C GLY A 91 -22.68 8.58 19.57
N SER A 92 -22.77 7.26 19.80
CA SER A 92 -22.33 6.61 21.04
C SER A 92 -20.79 6.69 21.21
N GLU A 93 -20.31 6.38 22.41
CA GLU A 93 -18.86 6.28 22.65
C GLU A 93 -18.25 5.12 21.83
N ALA A 94 -18.99 4.01 21.66
CA ALA A 94 -18.57 2.92 20.77
C ALA A 94 -18.43 3.38 19.32
N HIS A 95 -19.36 4.21 18.83
CA HIS A 95 -19.25 4.79 17.50
C HIS A 95 -18.01 5.68 17.35
N LYS A 96 -17.73 6.54 18.31
CA LYS A 96 -16.52 7.39 18.27
C LYS A 96 -15.22 6.57 18.24
N ALA A 97 -15.15 5.52 19.08
CA ALA A 97 -14.02 4.61 19.09
C ALA A 97 -13.87 3.85 17.75
N ALA A 98 -14.98 3.37 17.18
CA ALA A 98 -15.00 2.67 15.91
C ALA A 98 -14.57 3.57 14.73
N VAL A 99 -14.96 4.86 14.73
CA VAL A 99 -14.53 5.85 13.73
C VAL A 99 -13.01 6.11 13.81
N ILE A 100 -12.45 6.18 15.03
CA ILE A 100 -11.00 6.31 15.21
C ILE A 100 -10.29 5.06 14.66
N GLY A 101 -10.79 3.86 14.99
CA GLY A 101 -10.24 2.62 14.47
C GLY A 101 -10.29 2.54 12.95
N ASP A 102 -11.40 2.90 12.34
CA ASP A 102 -11.57 2.95 10.89
C ASP A 102 -10.60 3.94 10.23
N THR A 103 -10.45 5.13 10.80
CA THR A 103 -9.47 6.14 10.32
C THR A 103 -8.03 5.61 10.35
N VAL A 104 -7.68 4.80 11.33
CA VAL A 104 -6.37 4.11 11.40
C VAL A 104 -6.31 2.96 10.41
N GLY A 105 -7.41 2.23 10.24
CA GLY A 105 -7.50 1.07 9.36
C GLY A 105 -7.51 1.40 7.86
N ASP A 106 -8.04 2.57 7.48
CA ASP A 106 -8.15 2.99 6.08
C ASP A 106 -6.80 2.98 5.34
N PRO A 107 -5.70 3.57 5.84
CA PRO A 107 -4.40 3.45 5.21
C PRO A 107 -3.91 2.01 5.04
N PHE A 108 -4.26 1.11 5.94
CA PHE A 108 -3.87 -0.30 5.83
C PHE A 108 -4.62 -1.01 4.71
N LYS A 109 -5.95 -0.88 4.66
CA LYS A 109 -6.77 -1.61 3.68
C LYS A 109 -6.73 -0.99 2.28
N ASP A 110 -6.69 0.34 2.20
CA ASP A 110 -6.88 1.07 0.94
C ASP A 110 -5.55 1.51 0.30
N THR A 111 -4.44 1.51 1.06
CA THR A 111 -3.14 1.95 0.57
C THR A 111 -2.07 0.88 0.76
N ALA A 112 -1.70 0.54 2.00
CA ALA A 112 -0.55 -0.31 2.28
C ALA A 112 -0.74 -1.75 1.76
N GLY A 113 -1.88 -2.39 2.05
CA GLY A 113 -2.18 -3.73 1.57
C GLY A 113 -2.11 -3.86 0.05
N PRO A 114 -2.89 -3.06 -0.71
CA PRO A 114 -2.83 -3.04 -2.18
C PRO A 114 -1.45 -2.68 -2.75
N SER A 115 -0.71 -1.76 -2.12
CA SER A 115 0.62 -1.34 -2.58
C SER A 115 1.64 -2.48 -2.49
N ILE A 116 1.62 -3.28 -1.42
CA ILE A 116 2.50 -4.44 -1.27
C ILE A 116 2.23 -5.48 -2.38
N ASN A 117 0.97 -5.69 -2.74
CA ASN A 117 0.61 -6.59 -3.82
C ASN A 117 1.18 -6.13 -5.17
N THR A 118 1.09 -4.84 -5.44
CA THR A 118 1.72 -4.22 -6.63
C THR A 118 3.24 -4.35 -6.59
N GLN A 119 3.87 -4.17 -5.43
CA GLN A 119 5.31 -4.32 -5.24
C GLN A 119 5.79 -5.73 -5.60
N ILE A 120 5.09 -6.79 -5.19
CA ILE A 120 5.40 -8.18 -5.56
C ILE A 120 5.44 -8.33 -7.08
N THR A 121 4.48 -7.75 -7.78
CA THR A 121 4.42 -7.78 -9.24
C THR A 121 5.59 -7.04 -9.88
N VAL A 122 5.94 -5.85 -9.39
CA VAL A 122 7.07 -5.06 -9.91
C VAL A 122 8.39 -5.82 -9.73
N VAL A 123 8.64 -6.40 -8.56
CA VAL A 123 9.84 -7.22 -8.30
C VAL A 123 9.93 -8.38 -9.28
N SER A 124 8.82 -9.09 -9.49
CA SER A 124 8.76 -10.25 -10.39
C SER A 124 9.01 -9.86 -11.84
N LEU A 125 8.45 -8.74 -12.29
CA LEU A 125 8.66 -8.22 -13.65
C LEU A 125 10.12 -7.80 -13.86
N VAL A 126 10.70 -7.02 -12.94
CA VAL A 126 12.10 -6.58 -13.04
C VAL A 126 13.05 -7.77 -13.05
N ALA A 127 12.83 -8.75 -12.15
CA ALA A 127 13.63 -9.97 -12.10
C ALA A 127 13.54 -10.78 -13.41
N SER A 128 12.35 -10.91 -13.98
CA SER A 128 12.14 -11.62 -15.23
C SER A 128 12.79 -10.91 -16.43
N LEU A 129 12.60 -9.61 -16.55
CA LEU A 129 13.15 -8.80 -17.64
C LEU A 129 14.69 -8.78 -17.64
N LEU A 130 15.30 -8.75 -16.45
CA LEU A 130 16.76 -8.67 -16.29
C LEU A 130 17.43 -10.03 -16.08
N SER A 131 16.69 -11.13 -16.11
CA SER A 131 17.19 -12.47 -15.81
C SER A 131 18.42 -12.86 -16.61
N SER A 132 18.42 -12.62 -17.93
CA SER A 132 19.55 -12.88 -18.81
C SER A 132 20.80 -12.06 -18.47
N LEU A 133 20.61 -10.81 -18.07
CA LEU A 133 21.70 -9.94 -17.63
C LEU A 133 22.28 -10.40 -16.30
N PHE A 134 21.45 -10.85 -15.35
CA PHE A 134 21.92 -11.41 -14.08
C PHE A 134 22.74 -12.69 -14.30
N VAL A 135 22.34 -13.57 -15.23
CA VAL A 135 23.13 -14.75 -15.60
C VAL A 135 24.48 -14.36 -16.21
N ALA A 136 24.52 -13.33 -17.05
CA ALA A 136 25.73 -12.94 -17.77
C ALA A 136 26.72 -12.14 -16.89
N PHE A 137 26.21 -11.23 -16.07
CA PHE A 137 27.01 -10.16 -15.45
C PHE A 137 26.98 -10.15 -13.91
N SER A 138 26.39 -11.14 -13.25
CA SER A 138 26.40 -11.16 -11.78
C SER A 138 27.78 -11.41 -11.21
N LEU A 139 28.03 -10.80 -10.04
CA LEU A 139 29.30 -10.90 -9.32
C LEU A 139 29.50 -12.31 -8.75
N PHE A 140 28.44 -12.91 -8.18
CA PHE A 140 28.42 -14.27 -7.67
C PHE A 140 27.56 -15.16 -8.55
N ARG A 141 28.14 -16.23 -9.09
CA ARG A 141 27.47 -17.18 -9.99
C ARG A 141 27.05 -18.46 -9.28
#